data_b83719619ee7a87cacee6450e957c370
#
_entry.id   b83719619ee7a87cacee6450e957c370
#
_cell.length_a   1.000
_cell.length_b   1.000
_cell.length_c   1.000
_cell.angle_alpha   90.00
_cell.angle_beta   90.00
_cell.angle_gamma   90.00
#
_symmetry.space_group_name_H-M   'P 1'
#
loop_
_entity.id
_entity.type
_entity.pdbx_description
1 polymer ?
#
loop_
_entity_poly.entity_id
_entity_poly.type
_entity_poly.pdbx_seq_one_letter_code
_entity_poly.pdbx_strand_id
1 'polypeptide(L)'
;MIATNYNPKESEEKWYQYWMENKFFHSEVDKSRTPYCIVIPPPNVTGVLHMGHMLNNTIQDALIRRARLQGKNACWVPGTDHASIATEAKVVTKLQSEGIRKTDLTREEFLKHAWAWTEKHGGIILKQLRKLGASCDWERTAFTMDELRSESVIKVFVDLFNKNLIYRGVRMVNWDPKALTALSDEEVIYKEEHGKLYYLRYKIEGENGYAVVATTRPETIMGDTAMCINPNDPKNRHLKGKKVIVPLVNRVIPVIEDEYVDIEFGTGCLKVTPAHDVNDYMLGEKYNLPAIDIFNDNGTISEAAGLYVGMDRFDVRKQIEKDLQTAGLLEKTEAYTNKVGYSERTNVPIEPKLSMQWFLKMEHLAQIALEPVMNDDIRFYPAKFKNTYRHWMENIKDWCISRQLWWGHRIPACLLYTSPSP
;
A
#
# COMPACT_ATOMS: atom_id res chain seq x y z
N MET A 1 1.52 -47.02 37.05
CA MET A 1 0.27 -47.12 36.26
C MET A 1 0.20 -45.91 35.35
N ILE A 2 -0.15 -46.09 34.10
CA ILE A 2 -0.42 -44.99 33.17
C ILE A 2 -1.74 -44.34 33.58
N ALA A 3 -1.78 -43.01 33.70
CA ALA A 3 -3.01 -42.29 34.02
C ALA A 3 -4.10 -42.58 32.95
N THR A 4 -5.33 -42.80 33.41
CA THR A 4 -6.48 -43.10 32.49
C THR A 4 -6.89 -41.88 31.66
N ASN A 5 -6.57 -40.67 32.12
CA ASN A 5 -6.89 -39.42 31.41
C ASN A 5 -5.59 -38.65 31.11
N TYR A 6 -5.53 -38.14 29.88
CA TYR A 6 -4.44 -37.25 29.48
C TYR A 6 -4.62 -35.85 30.08
N ASN A 7 -3.58 -35.35 30.78
CA ASN A 7 -3.54 -33.99 31.28
C ASN A 7 -2.59 -33.16 30.41
N PRO A 8 -3.09 -32.30 29.50
CA PRO A 8 -2.25 -31.55 28.60
C PRO A 8 -1.32 -30.58 29.34
N LYS A 9 -1.76 -29.94 30.42
CA LYS A 9 -0.97 -28.94 31.17
C LYS A 9 0.35 -29.50 31.70
N GLU A 10 0.31 -30.70 32.27
CA GLU A 10 1.51 -31.34 32.83
C GLU A 10 2.39 -31.93 31.74
N SER A 11 1.79 -32.52 30.72
CA SER A 11 2.52 -33.24 29.67
C SER A 11 3.20 -32.27 28.67
N GLU A 12 2.50 -31.23 28.24
CA GLU A 12 3.02 -30.32 27.20
C GLU A 12 4.22 -29.51 27.69
N GLU A 13 4.14 -28.90 28.87
CA GLU A 13 5.26 -28.15 29.45
C GLU A 13 6.49 -29.03 29.69
N LYS A 14 6.29 -30.18 30.32
CA LYS A 14 7.36 -31.14 30.60
C LYS A 14 8.12 -31.55 29.35
N TRP A 15 7.38 -31.98 28.31
CA TRP A 15 8.02 -32.51 27.11
C TRP A 15 8.63 -31.40 26.28
N TYR A 16 7.98 -30.23 26.19
CA TYR A 16 8.54 -29.12 25.45
C TYR A 16 9.84 -28.62 26.07
N GLN A 17 9.90 -28.50 27.39
CA GLN A 17 11.11 -28.16 28.13
C GLN A 17 12.23 -29.19 27.90
N TYR A 18 11.90 -30.48 27.97
CA TYR A 18 12.85 -31.57 27.68
C TYR A 18 13.43 -31.45 26.26
N TRP A 19 12.61 -31.16 25.26
CA TRP A 19 13.10 -30.98 23.90
C TRP A 19 14.03 -29.77 23.76
N MET A 20 13.75 -28.69 24.47
CA MET A 20 14.57 -27.48 24.45
C MET A 20 15.93 -27.71 25.14
N GLU A 21 15.95 -28.34 26.33
CA GLU A 21 17.16 -28.65 27.07
C GLU A 21 18.11 -29.57 26.30
N ASN A 22 17.54 -30.50 25.51
CA ASN A 22 18.32 -31.43 24.69
C ASN A 22 18.58 -30.88 23.27
N LYS A 23 18.18 -29.64 22.95
CA LYS A 23 18.41 -28.98 21.66
C LYS A 23 17.93 -29.77 20.45
N PHE A 24 16.86 -30.56 20.57
CA PHE A 24 16.38 -31.44 19.46
C PHE A 24 15.93 -30.71 18.21
N PHE A 25 15.68 -29.43 18.30
CA PHE A 25 15.25 -28.59 17.15
C PHE A 25 16.41 -27.81 16.55
N HIS A 26 17.57 -27.79 17.19
CA HIS A 26 18.76 -27.10 16.71
C HIS A 26 19.39 -27.83 15.52
N SER A 27 19.91 -27.08 14.56
CA SER A 27 20.51 -27.59 13.35
C SER A 27 21.85 -26.89 13.07
N GLU A 28 22.91 -27.68 12.92
CA GLU A 28 24.22 -27.20 12.47
C GLU A 28 24.50 -27.58 11.02
N VAL A 29 25.46 -26.91 10.39
CA VAL A 29 25.85 -27.22 9.01
C VAL A 29 26.45 -28.63 8.95
N ASP A 30 25.74 -29.54 8.31
CA ASP A 30 26.16 -30.93 8.08
C ASP A 30 26.08 -31.27 6.59
N LYS A 31 27.25 -31.32 5.94
CA LYS A 31 27.35 -31.62 4.50
C LYS A 31 27.07 -33.08 4.14
N SER A 32 27.02 -33.97 5.13
CA SER A 32 26.74 -35.41 4.90
C SER A 32 25.21 -35.66 4.79
N ARG A 33 24.37 -34.72 5.20
CA ARG A 33 22.91 -34.85 5.23
C ARG A 33 22.26 -33.89 4.26
N THR A 34 21.20 -34.34 3.60
CA THR A 34 20.40 -33.48 2.72
C THR A 34 19.76 -32.35 3.54
N PRO A 35 20.00 -31.09 3.19
CA PRO A 35 19.39 -29.97 3.92
C PRO A 35 17.89 -29.86 3.65
N TYR A 36 17.13 -29.45 4.66
CA TYR A 36 15.72 -29.10 4.54
C TYR A 36 15.45 -27.89 5.45
N CYS A 37 15.24 -26.73 4.85
CA CYS A 37 15.05 -25.50 5.59
C CYS A 37 13.67 -24.88 5.33
N ILE A 38 13.00 -24.43 6.39
CA ILE A 38 11.83 -23.58 6.33
C ILE A 38 12.16 -22.29 7.08
N VAL A 39 11.86 -21.15 6.48
CA VAL A 39 11.82 -19.86 7.18
C VAL A 39 10.36 -19.58 7.48
N ILE A 40 10.04 -19.34 8.76
CA ILE A 40 8.68 -19.01 9.17
C ILE A 40 8.22 -17.72 8.44
N PRO A 41 6.99 -17.63 7.91
CA PRO A 41 6.40 -16.33 7.62
C PRO A 41 6.31 -15.54 8.93
N PRO A 42 7.14 -14.51 9.15
CA PRO A 42 7.27 -13.90 10.47
C PRO A 42 5.98 -13.16 10.84
N PRO A 43 5.31 -13.53 11.95
CA PRO A 43 4.11 -12.82 12.38
C PRO A 43 4.41 -11.37 12.74
N ASN A 44 3.50 -10.48 12.37
CA ASN A 44 3.54 -9.06 12.72
C ASN A 44 3.40 -8.86 14.24
N VAL A 45 4.21 -8.00 14.85
CA VAL A 45 4.14 -7.69 16.30
C VAL A 45 2.96 -6.76 16.64
N THR A 46 1.83 -6.99 16.01
CA THR A 46 0.61 -6.17 16.16
C THR A 46 -0.38 -6.68 17.19
N GLY A 47 -0.15 -7.88 17.73
CA GLY A 47 -1.06 -8.51 18.70
C GLY A 47 -0.69 -9.95 19.02
N VAL A 48 -1.74 -10.78 19.19
CA VAL A 48 -1.63 -12.21 19.47
C VAL A 48 -1.87 -13.04 18.20
N LEU A 49 -1.40 -14.29 18.21
CA LEU A 49 -1.67 -15.23 17.11
C LEU A 49 -3.15 -15.63 17.07
N HIS A 50 -3.66 -15.89 15.87
CA HIS A 50 -5.01 -16.39 15.62
C HIS A 50 -4.98 -17.71 14.84
N MET A 51 -6.16 -18.31 14.59
CA MET A 51 -6.29 -19.63 13.96
C MET A 51 -5.55 -19.75 12.61
N GLY A 52 -5.50 -18.68 11.80
CA GLY A 52 -4.74 -18.70 10.54
C GLY A 52 -3.25 -18.92 10.76
N HIS A 53 -2.66 -18.31 11.79
CA HIS A 53 -1.27 -18.56 12.18
C HIS A 53 -1.08 -20.02 12.67
N MET A 54 -2.03 -20.54 13.45
CA MET A 54 -1.95 -21.92 13.92
C MET A 54 -1.97 -22.91 12.75
N LEU A 55 -2.87 -22.75 11.80
CA LEU A 55 -2.94 -23.59 10.59
C LEU A 55 -1.64 -23.58 9.82
N ASN A 56 -1.14 -22.37 9.49
CA ASN A 56 0.10 -22.18 8.74
C ASN A 56 1.29 -22.85 9.44
N ASN A 57 1.48 -22.57 10.73
CA ASN A 57 2.61 -23.09 11.49
C ASN A 57 2.51 -24.60 11.74
N THR A 58 1.31 -25.16 11.92
CA THR A 58 1.11 -26.60 12.06
C THR A 58 1.51 -27.36 10.80
N ILE A 59 1.20 -26.84 9.62
CA ILE A 59 1.62 -27.45 8.35
C ILE A 59 3.15 -27.45 8.24
N GLN A 60 3.80 -26.32 8.55
CA GLN A 60 5.25 -26.22 8.53
C GLN A 60 5.90 -27.17 9.55
N ASP A 61 5.35 -27.26 10.77
CA ASP A 61 5.86 -28.16 11.81
C ASP A 61 5.76 -29.63 11.40
N ALA A 62 4.65 -30.03 10.78
CA ALA A 62 4.49 -31.39 10.25
C ALA A 62 5.53 -31.71 9.18
N LEU A 63 5.81 -30.79 8.27
CA LEU A 63 6.83 -30.97 7.22
C LEU A 63 8.25 -31.05 7.81
N ILE A 64 8.58 -30.18 8.74
CA ILE A 64 9.92 -30.18 9.36
C ILE A 64 10.16 -31.43 10.21
N ARG A 65 9.15 -31.91 10.95
CA ARG A 65 9.22 -33.16 11.71
C ARG A 65 9.38 -34.36 10.78
N ARG A 66 8.62 -34.41 9.68
CA ARG A 66 8.81 -35.42 8.65
C ARG A 66 10.23 -35.42 8.09
N ALA A 67 10.77 -34.25 7.78
CA ALA A 67 12.15 -34.14 7.27
C ALA A 67 13.19 -34.71 8.27
N ARG A 68 13.02 -34.45 9.58
CA ARG A 68 13.86 -35.02 10.63
C ARG A 68 13.74 -36.55 10.69
N LEU A 69 12.51 -37.09 10.62
CA LEU A 69 12.30 -38.53 10.57
C LEU A 69 12.91 -39.21 9.34
N GLN A 70 13.05 -38.47 8.22
CA GLN A 70 13.75 -38.93 7.02
C GLN A 70 15.27 -38.82 7.10
N GLY A 71 15.84 -38.42 8.25
CA GLY A 71 17.27 -38.26 8.44
C GLY A 71 17.87 -37.00 7.80
N LYS A 72 17.05 -36.07 7.30
CA LYS A 72 17.55 -34.82 6.71
C LYS A 72 18.11 -33.87 7.78
N ASN A 73 19.00 -32.94 7.36
CA ASN A 73 19.41 -31.82 8.21
C ASN A 73 18.32 -30.75 8.14
N ALA A 74 17.39 -30.79 9.10
CA ALA A 74 16.16 -30.01 9.06
C ALA A 74 16.24 -28.81 10.00
N CYS A 75 16.13 -27.60 9.45
CA CYS A 75 16.14 -26.33 10.14
C CYS A 75 14.84 -25.55 9.92
N TRP A 76 14.14 -25.16 10.97
CA TRP A 76 13.00 -24.27 10.90
C TRP A 76 13.32 -22.97 11.64
N VAL A 77 13.54 -21.89 10.88
CA VAL A 77 13.97 -20.61 11.41
C VAL A 77 12.77 -19.79 11.87
N PRO A 78 12.63 -19.49 13.17
CA PRO A 78 11.56 -18.64 13.68
C PRO A 78 11.90 -17.15 13.59
N GLY A 79 10.88 -16.30 13.65
CA GLY A 79 11.07 -14.85 13.69
C GLY A 79 9.76 -14.10 13.86
N THR A 80 9.88 -12.78 14.01
CA THR A 80 8.76 -11.82 14.05
C THR A 80 9.04 -10.63 13.16
N ASP A 81 7.97 -10.01 12.65
CA ASP A 81 8.06 -8.84 11.78
C ASP A 81 7.69 -7.56 12.54
N HIS A 82 8.50 -6.52 12.33
CA HIS A 82 8.25 -5.19 12.89
C HIS A 82 7.00 -4.51 12.29
N ALA A 83 6.58 -4.90 11.08
CA ALA A 83 5.33 -4.50 10.42
C ALA A 83 5.03 -3.00 10.50
N SER A 84 5.92 -2.18 9.93
CA SER A 84 6.01 -0.71 10.07
C SER A 84 4.68 0.02 10.27
N ILE A 85 3.82 0.07 9.25
CA ILE A 85 2.53 0.81 9.27
C ILE A 85 1.60 0.23 10.34
N ALA A 86 1.45 -1.10 10.37
CA ALA A 86 0.50 -1.76 11.25
C ALA A 86 0.88 -1.60 12.73
N THR A 87 2.16 -1.73 13.07
CA THR A 87 2.67 -1.54 14.43
C THR A 87 2.59 -0.09 14.84
N GLU A 88 3.01 0.85 13.99
CA GLU A 88 2.90 2.28 14.27
C GLU A 88 1.44 2.69 14.55
N ALA A 89 0.49 2.23 13.74
CA ALA A 89 -0.93 2.50 13.95
C ALA A 89 -1.44 1.98 15.32
N LYS A 90 -0.97 0.80 15.75
CA LYS A 90 -1.31 0.25 17.08
C LYS A 90 -0.71 1.06 18.22
N VAL A 91 0.54 1.49 18.09
CA VAL A 91 1.22 2.35 19.07
C VAL A 91 0.52 3.70 19.16
N VAL A 92 0.19 4.33 18.03
CA VAL A 92 -0.57 5.60 18.00
C VAL A 92 -1.92 5.45 18.67
N THR A 93 -2.68 4.39 18.38
CA THR A 93 -3.98 4.13 19.01
C THR A 93 -3.85 3.96 20.52
N LYS A 94 -2.82 3.25 20.99
CA LYS A 94 -2.53 3.09 22.42
C LYS A 94 -2.23 4.46 23.07
N LEU A 95 -1.34 5.25 22.47
CA LEU A 95 -0.97 6.59 22.98
C LEU A 95 -2.19 7.51 23.05
N GLN A 96 -3.04 7.50 22.02
CA GLN A 96 -4.30 8.26 22.02
C GLN A 96 -5.22 7.85 23.16
N SER A 97 -5.32 6.55 23.49
CA SER A 97 -6.11 6.08 24.64
C SER A 97 -5.53 6.54 26.00
N GLU A 98 -4.25 6.89 26.03
CA GLU A 98 -3.55 7.47 27.17
C GLU A 98 -3.52 9.01 27.16
N GLY A 99 -4.22 9.65 26.18
CA GLY A 99 -4.31 11.10 26.03
C GLY A 99 -3.09 11.76 25.37
N ILE A 100 -2.19 10.96 24.79
CA ILE A 100 -0.95 11.42 24.15
C ILE A 100 -1.13 11.42 22.63
N ARG A 101 -0.85 12.55 21.95
CA ARG A 101 -0.82 12.62 20.48
C ARG A 101 0.59 12.40 19.97
N LYS A 102 0.74 11.69 18.84
CA LYS A 102 2.05 11.49 18.19
C LYS A 102 2.76 12.81 17.90
N THR A 103 1.99 13.86 17.54
CA THR A 103 2.50 15.20 17.24
C THR A 103 3.14 15.92 18.43
N ASP A 104 2.85 15.47 19.66
CA ASP A 104 3.38 16.06 20.89
C ASP A 104 4.72 15.41 21.31
N LEU A 105 5.17 14.37 20.58
CA LEU A 105 6.38 13.61 20.84
C LEU A 105 7.46 13.92 19.83
N THR A 106 8.72 13.79 20.26
CA THR A 106 9.85 13.63 19.36
C THR A 106 9.88 12.22 18.78
N ARG A 107 10.64 12.02 17.67
CA ARG A 107 10.82 10.68 17.09
C ARG A 107 11.40 9.69 18.09
N GLU A 108 12.38 10.11 18.88
CA GLU A 108 13.06 9.30 19.88
C GLU A 108 12.12 8.86 21.00
N GLU A 109 11.24 9.74 21.46
CA GLU A 109 10.22 9.41 22.46
C GLU A 109 9.20 8.42 21.91
N PHE A 110 8.70 8.65 20.68
CA PHE A 110 7.81 7.71 20.02
C PHE A 110 8.44 6.31 19.85
N LEU A 111 9.70 6.25 19.44
CA LEU A 111 10.41 4.98 19.27
C LEU A 111 10.53 4.20 20.58
N LYS A 112 10.67 4.86 21.74
CA LYS A 112 10.64 4.15 23.04
C LYS A 112 9.30 3.43 23.24
N HIS A 113 8.19 4.05 22.91
CA HIS A 113 6.87 3.41 22.98
C HIS A 113 6.73 2.26 21.97
N ALA A 114 7.26 2.41 20.77
CA ALA A 114 7.21 1.38 19.74
C ALA A 114 8.08 0.16 20.12
N TRP A 115 9.25 0.35 20.67
CA TRP A 115 10.09 -0.73 21.21
C TRP A 115 9.44 -1.46 22.38
N ALA A 116 8.89 -0.73 23.36
CA ALA A 116 8.16 -1.34 24.48
C ALA A 116 6.94 -2.16 24.02
N TRP A 117 6.23 -1.69 22.97
CA TRP A 117 5.16 -2.46 22.33
C TRP A 117 5.69 -3.75 21.71
N THR A 118 6.78 -3.66 20.96
CA THR A 118 7.40 -4.78 20.24
C THR A 118 7.94 -5.84 21.20
N GLU A 119 8.62 -5.47 22.26
CA GLU A 119 9.08 -6.39 23.29
C GLU A 119 7.93 -7.16 23.93
N LYS A 120 6.85 -6.46 24.29
CA LYS A 120 5.67 -7.09 24.87
C LYS A 120 5.01 -8.08 23.90
N HIS A 121 4.67 -7.66 22.69
CA HIS A 121 3.87 -8.47 21.76
C HIS A 121 4.71 -9.53 21.05
N GLY A 122 5.97 -9.24 20.69
CA GLY A 122 6.90 -10.22 20.14
C GLY A 122 7.14 -11.38 21.13
N GLY A 123 7.33 -11.08 22.41
CA GLY A 123 7.47 -12.09 23.45
C GLY A 123 6.23 -12.98 23.60
N ILE A 124 5.01 -12.42 23.47
CA ILE A 124 3.76 -13.19 23.50
C ILE A 124 3.67 -14.14 22.30
N ILE A 125 3.95 -13.66 21.09
CA ILE A 125 3.92 -14.45 19.85
C ILE A 125 4.83 -15.67 19.94
N LEU A 126 6.08 -15.48 20.36
CA LEU A 126 7.04 -16.57 20.49
C LEU A 126 6.64 -17.58 21.58
N LYS A 127 6.02 -17.12 22.67
CA LYS A 127 5.46 -18.02 23.71
C LYS A 127 4.28 -18.83 23.17
N GLN A 128 3.39 -18.22 22.38
CA GLN A 128 2.25 -18.90 21.75
C GLN A 128 2.71 -19.98 20.77
N LEU A 129 3.75 -19.70 19.95
CA LEU A 129 4.33 -20.70 19.05
C LEU A 129 4.92 -21.89 19.83
N ARG A 130 5.62 -21.63 20.93
CA ARG A 130 6.12 -22.71 21.81
C ARG A 130 4.98 -23.50 22.43
N LYS A 131 3.90 -22.82 22.86
CA LYS A 131 2.72 -23.51 23.42
C LYS A 131 1.98 -24.33 22.38
N LEU A 132 2.01 -23.95 21.09
CA LEU A 132 1.53 -24.75 19.97
C LEU A 132 2.38 -26.02 19.74
N GLY A 133 3.56 -26.10 20.34
CA GLY A 133 4.50 -27.20 20.17
C GLY A 133 5.42 -27.06 18.96
N ALA A 134 5.53 -25.87 18.39
CA ALA A 134 6.34 -25.61 17.20
C ALA A 134 7.82 -25.98 17.41
N SER A 135 8.35 -26.84 16.52
CA SER A 135 9.71 -27.38 16.62
C SER A 135 10.74 -26.51 15.87
N CYS A 136 10.69 -25.19 16.12
CA CYS A 136 11.62 -24.22 15.55
C CYS A 136 13.01 -24.33 16.17
N ASP A 137 14.03 -23.95 15.42
CA ASP A 137 15.37 -23.69 15.92
C ASP A 137 15.41 -22.32 16.63
N TRP A 138 15.06 -22.32 17.90
CA TRP A 138 14.88 -21.11 18.70
C TRP A 138 16.16 -20.31 18.93
N GLU A 139 17.35 -20.92 18.77
CA GLU A 139 18.63 -20.23 18.83
C GLU A 139 18.83 -19.30 17.62
N ARG A 140 18.07 -19.52 16.53
CA ARG A 140 18.06 -18.71 15.30
C ARG A 140 16.89 -17.72 15.25
N THR A 141 16.23 -17.46 16.39
CA THR A 141 15.14 -16.49 16.43
C THR A 141 15.59 -15.13 15.90
N ALA A 142 14.86 -14.59 14.92
CA ALA A 142 15.17 -13.34 14.27
C ALA A 142 14.02 -12.32 14.40
N PHE A 143 14.38 -11.06 14.38
CA PHE A 143 13.44 -9.95 14.27
C PHE A 143 13.82 -9.08 13.05
N THR A 144 12.87 -8.71 12.24
CA THR A 144 13.17 -7.99 10.97
C THR A 144 13.86 -6.64 11.16
N MET A 145 13.82 -6.06 12.37
CA MET A 145 14.56 -4.84 12.74
C MET A 145 15.71 -5.06 13.71
N ASP A 146 16.18 -6.29 13.90
CA ASP A 146 17.42 -6.50 14.67
C ASP A 146 18.65 -5.91 13.93
N GLU A 147 19.77 -5.81 14.64
CA GLU A 147 20.99 -5.15 14.14
C GLU A 147 21.47 -5.76 12.81
N LEU A 148 21.58 -7.09 12.74
CA LEU A 148 22.08 -7.81 11.56
C LEU A 148 21.18 -7.62 10.34
N ARG A 149 19.84 -7.65 10.53
CA ARG A 149 18.88 -7.43 9.44
C ARG A 149 18.86 -5.98 9.02
N SER A 150 18.97 -5.04 9.96
CA SER A 150 19.08 -3.60 9.69
C SER A 150 20.31 -3.26 8.86
N GLU A 151 21.49 -3.81 9.20
CA GLU A 151 22.70 -3.68 8.40
C GLU A 151 22.52 -4.22 6.98
N SER A 152 21.88 -5.40 6.87
CA SER A 152 21.60 -6.03 5.57
C SER A 152 20.71 -5.16 4.69
N VAL A 153 19.66 -4.56 5.25
CA VAL A 153 18.75 -3.66 4.54
C VAL A 153 19.49 -2.41 4.06
N ILE A 154 20.31 -1.80 4.91
CA ILE A 154 21.11 -0.63 4.55
C ILE A 154 22.09 -0.97 3.42
N LYS A 155 22.78 -2.11 3.53
CA LYS A 155 23.74 -2.57 2.50
C LYS A 155 23.07 -2.78 1.15
N VAL A 156 21.89 -3.44 1.14
CA VAL A 156 21.13 -3.65 -0.11
C VAL A 156 20.64 -2.34 -0.69
N PHE A 157 20.15 -1.41 0.14
CA PHE A 157 19.75 -0.09 -0.33
C PHE A 157 20.91 0.64 -1.04
N VAL A 158 22.09 0.67 -0.41
CA VAL A 158 23.27 1.33 -0.98
C VAL A 158 23.73 0.65 -2.27
N ASP A 159 23.71 -0.68 -2.32
CA ASP A 159 24.09 -1.45 -3.53
C ASP A 159 23.15 -1.15 -4.70
N LEU A 160 21.84 -1.18 -4.46
CA LEU A 160 20.83 -0.87 -5.48
C LEU A 160 20.88 0.61 -5.92
N PHE A 161 21.17 1.54 -5.00
CA PHE A 161 21.37 2.94 -5.33
C PHE A 161 22.58 3.14 -6.23
N ASN A 162 23.72 2.54 -5.89
CA ASN A 162 24.95 2.61 -6.72
C ASN A 162 24.78 1.97 -8.11
N LYS A 163 23.84 1.04 -8.24
CA LYS A 163 23.43 0.44 -9.54
C LYS A 163 22.41 1.30 -10.30
N ASN A 164 22.07 2.49 -9.80
CA ASN A 164 21.04 3.39 -10.36
C ASN A 164 19.64 2.74 -10.46
N LEU A 165 19.35 1.75 -9.62
CA LEU A 165 18.04 1.13 -9.52
C LEU A 165 17.14 1.83 -8.52
N ILE A 166 17.71 2.45 -7.47
CA ILE A 166 16.97 3.30 -6.54
C ILE A 166 17.11 4.76 -6.96
N TYR A 167 15.99 5.48 -6.96
CA TYR A 167 15.96 6.92 -7.25
C TYR A 167 14.93 7.63 -6.37
N ARG A 168 15.06 8.96 -6.27
CA ARG A 168 14.08 9.83 -5.61
C ARG A 168 13.39 10.69 -6.66
N GLY A 169 12.06 10.75 -6.63
CA GLY A 169 11.28 11.49 -7.62
C GLY A 169 9.85 11.74 -7.20
N VAL A 170 9.18 12.67 -7.88
CA VAL A 170 7.74 12.89 -7.74
C VAL A 170 7.03 11.91 -8.65
N ARG A 171 6.09 11.17 -8.07
CA ARG A 171 5.21 10.25 -8.79
C ARG A 171 3.83 10.25 -8.14
N MET A 172 2.84 9.82 -8.89
CA MET A 172 1.53 9.49 -8.34
C MET A 172 1.66 8.24 -7.46
N VAL A 173 1.29 8.35 -6.19
CA VAL A 173 1.29 7.26 -5.21
C VAL A 173 -0.09 7.08 -4.61
N ASN A 174 -0.36 5.90 -4.08
CA ASN A 174 -1.50 5.68 -3.20
C ASN A 174 -1.17 6.30 -1.83
N TRP A 175 -1.99 7.21 -1.36
CA TRP A 175 -1.79 7.91 -0.10
C TRP A 175 -2.85 7.52 0.93
N ASP A 176 -2.42 7.20 2.14
CA ASP A 176 -3.31 6.97 3.28
C ASP A 176 -3.45 8.28 4.08
N PRO A 177 -4.60 8.96 3.99
CA PRO A 177 -4.79 10.25 4.66
C PRO A 177 -4.96 10.15 6.19
N LYS A 178 -5.19 8.95 6.72
CA LYS A 178 -5.27 8.71 8.16
C LYS A 178 -3.91 8.38 8.77
N ALA A 179 -3.11 7.55 8.08
CA ALA A 179 -1.76 7.22 8.49
C ALA A 179 -0.73 8.26 8.04
N LEU A 180 -1.10 9.19 7.14
CA LEU A 180 -0.25 10.24 6.56
C LEU A 180 0.99 9.66 5.90
N THR A 181 0.81 8.63 5.09
CA THR A 181 1.92 7.92 4.43
C THR A 181 1.54 7.38 3.06
N ALA A 182 2.54 7.24 2.19
CA ALA A 182 2.40 6.50 0.95
C ALA A 182 2.20 5.00 1.21
N LEU A 183 1.51 4.34 0.28
CA LEU A 183 1.27 2.90 0.25
C LEU A 183 1.80 2.33 -1.07
N SER A 184 2.22 1.07 -1.05
CA SER A 184 2.42 0.30 -2.28
C SER A 184 1.08 -0.28 -2.79
N ASP A 185 1.07 -0.77 -4.04
CA ASP A 185 -0.16 -1.31 -4.63
C ASP A 185 -0.68 -2.54 -3.86
N GLU A 186 0.22 -3.34 -3.27
CA GLU A 186 -0.13 -4.52 -2.46
C GLU A 186 -0.80 -4.18 -1.11
N GLU A 187 -0.66 -2.94 -0.64
CA GLU A 187 -1.26 -2.45 0.62
C GLU A 187 -2.66 -1.85 0.39
N VAL A 188 -3.17 -1.91 -0.85
CA VAL A 188 -4.48 -1.38 -1.24
C VAL A 188 -5.47 -2.52 -1.49
N ILE A 189 -6.59 -2.48 -0.78
CA ILE A 189 -7.71 -3.43 -0.94
C ILE A 189 -8.86 -2.72 -1.65
N TYR A 190 -9.34 -3.31 -2.76
CA TYR A 190 -10.47 -2.76 -3.48
C TYR A 190 -11.79 -3.28 -2.92
N LYS A 191 -12.71 -2.36 -2.60
CA LYS A 191 -14.06 -2.64 -2.13
C LYS A 191 -15.09 -2.07 -3.07
N GLU A 192 -16.22 -2.75 -3.19
CA GLU A 192 -17.39 -2.21 -3.89
C GLU A 192 -18.08 -1.17 -3.00
N GLU A 193 -18.27 0.02 -3.56
CA GLU A 193 -18.96 1.14 -2.92
C GLU A 193 -20.19 1.54 -3.72
N HIS A 194 -21.31 1.67 -3.03
CA HIS A 194 -22.55 2.17 -3.60
C HIS A 194 -22.61 3.69 -3.44
N GLY A 195 -22.33 4.38 -4.53
CA GLY A 195 -22.26 5.83 -4.59
C GLY A 195 -23.20 6.42 -5.64
N LYS A 196 -22.81 7.58 -6.14
CA LYS A 196 -23.53 8.30 -7.20
C LYS A 196 -22.57 8.63 -8.34
N LEU A 197 -23.08 8.63 -9.55
CA LEU A 197 -22.48 9.25 -10.72
C LEU A 197 -23.15 10.61 -10.91
N TYR A 198 -22.35 11.68 -10.92
CA TYR A 198 -22.80 13.07 -11.01
C TYR A 198 -22.58 13.56 -12.43
N TYR A 199 -23.60 14.13 -13.06
CA TYR A 199 -23.54 14.73 -14.39
C TYR A 199 -23.44 16.24 -14.24
N LEU A 200 -22.25 16.81 -14.55
CA LEU A 200 -21.89 18.20 -14.29
C LEU A 200 -21.81 19.01 -15.59
N ARG A 201 -22.41 20.19 -15.60
CA ARG A 201 -22.44 21.11 -16.72
C ARG A 201 -21.27 22.09 -16.67
N TYR A 202 -20.37 21.99 -17.62
CA TYR A 202 -19.27 22.94 -17.83
C TYR A 202 -19.68 23.90 -18.95
N LYS A 203 -19.81 25.20 -18.63
CA LYS A 203 -20.16 26.21 -19.63
C LYS A 203 -19.09 26.32 -20.70
N ILE A 204 -19.47 26.36 -21.96
CA ILE A 204 -18.53 26.60 -23.07
C ILE A 204 -18.17 28.09 -23.08
N GLU A 205 -16.87 28.40 -23.11
CA GLU A 205 -16.38 29.77 -23.11
C GLU A 205 -16.88 30.52 -24.39
N GLY A 206 -17.47 31.69 -24.17
CA GLY A 206 -17.97 32.53 -25.27
C GLY A 206 -19.25 32.07 -25.96
N GLU A 207 -19.86 30.96 -25.52
CA GLU A 207 -21.06 30.40 -26.13
C GLU A 207 -22.21 30.17 -25.13
N ASN A 208 -23.43 30.10 -25.64
CA ASN A 208 -24.60 29.64 -24.90
C ASN A 208 -24.72 28.13 -25.02
N GLY A 209 -23.95 27.38 -24.18
CA GLY A 209 -23.96 25.93 -24.22
C GLY A 209 -23.13 25.33 -23.08
N TYR A 210 -23.30 24.03 -22.88
CA TYR A 210 -22.59 23.27 -21.84
C TYR A 210 -22.00 22.00 -22.46
N ALA A 211 -20.80 21.65 -22.01
CA ALA A 211 -20.31 20.29 -22.07
C ALA A 211 -20.66 19.59 -20.74
N VAL A 212 -21.07 18.32 -20.81
CA VAL A 212 -21.47 17.56 -19.63
C VAL A 212 -20.48 16.46 -19.36
N VAL A 213 -19.95 16.38 -18.15
CA VAL A 213 -19.09 15.29 -17.68
C VAL A 213 -19.81 14.43 -16.65
N ALA A 214 -19.49 13.13 -16.62
CA ALA A 214 -19.96 12.20 -15.59
C ALA A 214 -18.79 11.86 -14.66
N THR A 215 -18.95 12.04 -13.35
CA THR A 215 -17.91 11.77 -12.36
C THR A 215 -18.49 11.18 -11.08
N THR A 216 -17.71 10.27 -10.44
CA THR A 216 -18.00 9.78 -9.09
C THR A 216 -17.41 10.67 -8.00
N ARG A 217 -16.53 11.61 -8.37
CA ARG A 217 -15.75 12.45 -7.47
C ARG A 217 -15.95 13.95 -7.75
N PRO A 218 -17.15 14.50 -7.52
CA PRO A 218 -17.42 15.91 -7.79
C PRO A 218 -16.57 16.86 -6.95
N GLU A 219 -16.07 16.43 -5.77
CA GLU A 219 -15.19 17.21 -4.91
C GLU A 219 -13.84 17.52 -5.56
N THR A 220 -13.44 16.81 -6.63
CA THR A 220 -12.13 17.05 -7.26
C THR A 220 -12.17 18.09 -8.40
N ILE A 221 -13.33 18.61 -8.80
CA ILE A 221 -13.44 19.56 -9.91
C ILE A 221 -12.60 20.83 -9.72
N MET A 222 -12.35 21.21 -8.45
CA MET A 222 -11.51 22.36 -8.13
C MET A 222 -10.05 22.21 -8.61
N GLY A 223 -9.62 20.97 -8.88
CA GLY A 223 -8.31 20.65 -9.44
C GLY A 223 -8.30 20.38 -10.95
N ASP A 224 -9.45 20.54 -11.65
CA ASP A 224 -9.53 20.27 -13.09
C ASP A 224 -8.70 21.26 -13.90
N THR A 225 -7.93 20.73 -14.85
CA THR A 225 -7.03 21.53 -15.71
C THR A 225 -7.27 21.32 -17.20
N ALA A 226 -8.07 20.31 -17.57
CA ALA A 226 -8.59 20.13 -18.92
C ALA A 226 -9.91 19.35 -18.89
N MET A 227 -10.61 19.38 -20.01
CA MET A 227 -11.63 18.41 -20.38
C MET A 227 -11.08 17.58 -21.54
N CYS A 228 -11.29 16.27 -21.54
CA CYS A 228 -10.86 15.40 -22.62
C CYS A 228 -12.05 14.77 -23.33
N ILE A 229 -11.98 14.72 -24.66
CA ILE A 229 -12.96 14.06 -25.54
C ILE A 229 -12.23 13.08 -26.44
N ASN A 230 -12.95 12.05 -26.94
CA ASN A 230 -12.39 11.16 -27.94
C ASN A 230 -12.48 11.84 -29.33
N PRO A 231 -11.39 11.90 -30.10
CA PRO A 231 -11.39 12.53 -31.43
C PRO A 231 -12.39 11.89 -32.43
N ASN A 232 -12.76 10.63 -32.19
CA ASN A 232 -13.68 9.85 -33.01
C ASN A 232 -15.14 9.92 -32.52
N ASP A 233 -15.42 10.65 -31.42
CA ASP A 233 -16.78 10.78 -30.88
C ASP A 233 -17.60 11.83 -31.68
N PRO A 234 -18.64 11.41 -32.43
CA PRO A 234 -19.48 12.34 -33.20
C PRO A 234 -20.31 13.27 -32.31
N LYS A 235 -20.65 12.85 -31.06
CA LYS A 235 -21.48 13.62 -30.12
C LYS A 235 -20.74 14.87 -29.63
N ASN A 236 -19.46 14.69 -29.28
CA ASN A 236 -18.64 15.70 -28.61
C ASN A 236 -17.69 16.43 -29.56
N ARG A 237 -17.71 16.09 -30.87
CA ARG A 237 -16.85 16.72 -31.91
C ARG A 237 -16.98 18.25 -31.97
N HIS A 238 -18.14 18.79 -31.59
CA HIS A 238 -18.38 20.23 -31.56
C HIS A 238 -17.56 20.97 -30.49
N LEU A 239 -16.99 20.25 -29.52
CA LEU A 239 -16.14 20.79 -28.43
C LEU A 239 -14.67 20.92 -28.85
N LYS A 240 -14.26 20.34 -29.96
CA LYS A 240 -12.89 20.37 -30.45
C LYS A 240 -12.35 21.80 -30.56
N GLY A 241 -11.17 22.03 -29.94
CA GLY A 241 -10.47 23.33 -29.93
C GLY A 241 -11.14 24.41 -29.09
N LYS A 242 -12.22 24.09 -28.37
CA LYS A 242 -12.88 25.02 -27.45
C LYS A 242 -12.27 24.98 -26.04
N LYS A 243 -12.76 25.90 -25.24
CA LYS A 243 -12.48 25.95 -23.80
C LYS A 243 -13.78 25.86 -23.01
N VAL A 244 -13.71 25.35 -21.81
CA VAL A 244 -14.84 25.23 -20.89
C VAL A 244 -14.52 25.85 -19.55
N ILE A 245 -15.55 26.21 -18.79
CA ILE A 245 -15.44 26.86 -17.51
C ILE A 245 -15.76 25.83 -16.42
N VAL A 246 -14.83 25.61 -15.50
CA VAL A 246 -15.01 24.71 -14.36
C VAL A 246 -16.14 25.26 -13.47
N PRO A 247 -17.15 24.44 -13.16
CA PRO A 247 -18.27 24.83 -12.30
C PRO A 247 -17.79 25.38 -10.95
N LEU A 248 -18.48 26.40 -10.44
CA LEU A 248 -18.22 27.08 -9.16
C LEU A 248 -16.85 27.80 -9.07
N VAL A 249 -15.79 27.22 -9.63
CA VAL A 249 -14.41 27.76 -9.60
C VAL A 249 -14.21 28.87 -10.62
N ASN A 250 -14.99 28.85 -11.71
CA ASN A 250 -14.89 29.78 -12.84
C ASN A 250 -13.53 29.79 -13.57
N ARG A 251 -12.72 28.74 -13.42
CA ARG A 251 -11.47 28.60 -14.18
C ARG A 251 -11.77 28.15 -15.61
N VAL A 252 -11.15 28.82 -16.57
CA VAL A 252 -11.19 28.42 -17.98
C VAL A 252 -10.14 27.34 -18.23
N ILE A 253 -10.54 26.21 -18.80
CA ILE A 253 -9.69 25.07 -19.12
C ILE A 253 -9.86 24.66 -20.59
N PRO A 254 -8.83 24.12 -21.26
CA PRO A 254 -8.90 23.67 -22.63
C PRO A 254 -9.67 22.34 -22.75
N VAL A 255 -10.25 22.11 -23.93
CA VAL A 255 -10.71 20.79 -24.35
C VAL A 255 -9.58 20.14 -25.16
N ILE A 256 -9.08 19.02 -24.69
CA ILE A 256 -8.06 18.18 -25.34
C ILE A 256 -8.71 16.95 -25.98
N GLU A 257 -8.01 16.31 -26.91
CA GLU A 257 -8.51 15.13 -27.64
C GLU A 257 -7.59 13.93 -27.34
N ASP A 258 -8.16 12.82 -26.87
CA ASP A 258 -7.41 11.57 -26.64
C ASP A 258 -8.32 10.34 -26.83
N GLU A 259 -7.79 9.32 -27.50
CA GLU A 259 -8.48 8.04 -27.71
C GLU A 259 -8.70 7.25 -26.39
N TYR A 260 -8.04 7.65 -25.30
CA TYR A 260 -8.25 7.10 -23.96
C TYR A 260 -9.71 7.22 -23.50
N VAL A 261 -10.42 8.27 -23.92
CA VAL A 261 -11.81 8.49 -23.49
C VAL A 261 -12.74 7.47 -24.15
N ASP A 262 -13.44 6.70 -23.31
CA ASP A 262 -14.47 5.76 -23.75
C ASP A 262 -15.72 6.53 -24.20
N ILE A 263 -16.08 6.39 -25.48
CA ILE A 263 -17.22 7.06 -26.12
C ILE A 263 -18.57 6.59 -25.53
N GLU A 264 -18.64 5.34 -25.08
CA GLU A 264 -19.88 4.74 -24.58
C GLU A 264 -20.06 4.96 -23.06
N PHE A 265 -19.01 5.36 -22.35
CA PHE A 265 -19.10 5.61 -20.91
C PHE A 265 -19.58 7.03 -20.60
N GLY A 266 -20.64 7.14 -19.80
CA GLY A 266 -21.18 8.42 -19.32
C GLY A 266 -21.63 9.33 -20.45
N THR A 267 -20.90 10.43 -20.66
CA THR A 267 -21.20 11.44 -21.71
C THR A 267 -20.21 11.43 -22.85
N GLY A 268 -19.14 10.64 -22.78
CA GLY A 268 -18.00 10.71 -23.68
C GLY A 268 -17.10 11.93 -23.44
N CYS A 269 -17.35 12.69 -22.39
CA CYS A 269 -16.48 13.79 -21.92
C CYS A 269 -15.89 13.41 -20.57
N LEU A 270 -14.57 13.52 -20.46
CA LEU A 270 -13.80 13.26 -19.22
C LEU A 270 -13.27 14.58 -18.67
N LYS A 271 -13.53 14.89 -17.39
CA LYS A 271 -12.77 15.92 -16.67
C LYS A 271 -11.38 15.40 -16.37
N VAL A 272 -10.36 16.22 -16.46
CA VAL A 272 -8.96 15.84 -16.23
C VAL A 272 -8.42 16.57 -15.02
N THR A 273 -8.10 15.78 -13.98
CA THR A 273 -7.58 16.26 -12.67
C THR A 273 -6.24 15.60 -12.37
N PRO A 274 -5.13 16.05 -12.97
CA PRO A 274 -3.84 15.35 -12.95
C PRO A 274 -3.27 15.08 -11.55
N ALA A 275 -3.66 15.86 -10.54
CA ALA A 275 -3.17 15.66 -9.17
C ALA A 275 -3.92 14.56 -8.40
N HIS A 276 -5.08 14.07 -8.88
CA HIS A 276 -6.00 13.23 -8.07
C HIS A 276 -6.50 11.96 -8.77
N ASP A 277 -5.97 11.66 -9.94
CA ASP A 277 -6.25 10.41 -10.68
C ASP A 277 -5.02 9.99 -11.47
N VAL A 278 -4.72 8.67 -11.46
CA VAL A 278 -3.52 8.12 -12.13
C VAL A 278 -3.59 8.28 -13.65
N ASN A 279 -4.77 8.08 -14.24
CA ASN A 279 -4.93 8.19 -15.69
C ASN A 279 -4.95 9.65 -16.13
N ASP A 280 -5.58 10.52 -15.33
CA ASP A 280 -5.56 11.96 -15.56
C ASP A 280 -4.13 12.53 -15.42
N TYR A 281 -3.31 11.96 -14.55
CA TYR A 281 -1.89 12.32 -14.44
C TYR A 281 -1.13 11.98 -15.73
N MET A 282 -1.36 10.80 -16.32
CA MET A 282 -0.74 10.42 -17.60
C MET A 282 -1.19 11.34 -18.75
N LEU A 283 -2.46 11.73 -18.79
CA LEU A 283 -2.94 12.76 -19.72
C LEU A 283 -2.27 14.12 -19.45
N GLY A 284 -2.11 14.46 -18.16
CA GLY A 284 -1.40 15.67 -17.73
C GLY A 284 0.02 15.74 -18.25
N GLU A 285 0.80 14.68 -18.12
CA GLU A 285 2.16 14.58 -18.66
C GLU A 285 2.16 14.66 -20.21
N LYS A 286 1.25 13.92 -20.88
CA LYS A 286 1.15 13.89 -22.34
C LYS A 286 0.82 15.25 -22.97
N TYR A 287 -0.05 16.02 -22.30
CA TYR A 287 -0.53 17.32 -22.80
C TYR A 287 0.05 18.51 -22.05
N ASN A 288 1.05 18.28 -21.19
CA ASN A 288 1.72 19.30 -20.37
C ASN A 288 0.72 20.18 -19.58
N LEU A 289 -0.25 19.51 -18.93
CA LEU A 289 -1.26 20.18 -18.10
C LEU A 289 -0.71 20.44 -16.69
N PRO A 290 -1.10 21.55 -16.04
CA PRO A 290 -0.75 21.76 -14.65
C PRO A 290 -1.46 20.76 -13.74
N ALA A 291 -0.77 20.30 -12.69
CA ALA A 291 -1.35 19.49 -11.63
C ALA A 291 -1.63 20.38 -10.42
N ILE A 292 -2.91 20.52 -10.05
CA ILE A 292 -3.36 21.33 -8.91
C ILE A 292 -3.78 20.39 -7.79
N ASP A 293 -2.92 20.27 -6.76
CA ASP A 293 -3.20 19.44 -5.57
C ASP A 293 -4.16 20.18 -4.63
N ILE A 294 -5.41 19.75 -4.61
CA ILE A 294 -6.47 20.35 -3.80
C ILE A 294 -6.66 19.67 -2.45
N PHE A 295 -5.86 18.65 -2.11
CA PHE A 295 -5.96 17.97 -0.84
C PHE A 295 -4.72 18.15 0.03
N ASN A 296 -4.93 18.43 1.31
CA ASN A 296 -3.91 18.28 2.33
C ASN A 296 -3.63 16.80 2.60
N ASP A 297 -2.52 16.51 3.25
CA ASP A 297 -2.12 15.12 3.56
C ASP A 297 -3.15 14.33 4.37
N ASN A 298 -3.96 15.00 5.19
CA ASN A 298 -5.04 14.40 5.97
C ASN A 298 -6.37 14.25 5.23
N GLY A 299 -6.41 14.55 3.92
CA GLY A 299 -7.60 14.45 3.08
C GLY A 299 -8.61 15.60 3.23
N THR A 300 -8.24 16.68 3.93
CA THR A 300 -9.03 17.92 3.91
C THR A 300 -8.67 18.76 2.68
N ILE A 301 -9.56 19.67 2.29
CA ILE A 301 -9.35 20.56 1.15
C ILE A 301 -8.24 21.56 1.46
N SER A 302 -7.30 21.73 0.54
CA SER A 302 -6.18 22.66 0.62
C SER A 302 -6.56 24.08 0.12
N GLU A 303 -5.72 25.05 0.41
CA GLU A 303 -5.89 26.44 -0.09
C GLU A 303 -5.89 26.53 -1.62
N ALA A 304 -5.19 25.61 -2.32
CA ALA A 304 -5.13 25.57 -3.78
C ALA A 304 -6.50 25.33 -4.46
N ALA A 305 -7.46 24.77 -3.72
CA ALA A 305 -8.82 24.56 -4.20
C ALA A 305 -9.62 25.89 -4.32
N GLY A 306 -9.32 26.89 -3.50
CA GLY A 306 -10.01 28.17 -3.45
C GLY A 306 -11.42 28.13 -2.81
N LEU A 307 -12.05 26.96 -2.74
CA LEU A 307 -13.35 26.71 -2.13
C LEU A 307 -13.26 25.59 -1.10
N TYR A 308 -14.11 25.61 -0.08
CA TYR A 308 -14.25 24.58 0.95
C TYR A 308 -12.97 24.28 1.75
N VAL A 309 -12.03 25.21 1.83
CA VAL A 309 -10.73 25.05 2.48
C VAL A 309 -10.87 24.54 3.91
N GLY A 310 -10.12 23.50 4.26
CA GLY A 310 -10.13 22.86 5.58
C GLY A 310 -11.25 21.83 5.81
N MET A 311 -12.25 21.74 4.93
CA MET A 311 -13.31 20.74 5.05
C MET A 311 -12.82 19.34 4.64
N ASP A 312 -13.39 18.29 5.24
CA ASP A 312 -13.15 16.90 4.79
C ASP A 312 -13.71 16.67 3.39
N ARG A 313 -12.98 15.93 2.56
CA ARG A 313 -13.33 15.67 1.15
C ARG A 313 -14.71 15.01 0.94
N PHE A 314 -15.13 14.16 1.87
CA PHE A 314 -16.45 13.52 1.79
C PHE A 314 -17.58 14.45 2.20
N ASP A 315 -17.34 15.38 3.11
CA ASP A 315 -18.31 16.41 3.45
C ASP A 315 -18.41 17.43 2.31
N VAL A 316 -17.28 17.75 1.66
CA VAL A 316 -17.30 18.58 0.43
C VAL A 316 -18.08 17.90 -0.69
N ARG A 317 -17.98 16.58 -0.87
CA ARG A 317 -18.76 15.84 -1.88
C ARG A 317 -20.27 16.05 -1.68
N LYS A 318 -20.73 16.10 -0.44
CA LYS A 318 -22.15 16.36 -0.11
C LYS A 318 -22.53 17.83 -0.30
N GLN A 319 -21.62 18.73 0.04
CA GLN A 319 -21.89 20.18 -0.06
C GLN A 319 -21.86 20.64 -1.52
N ILE A 320 -20.87 20.20 -2.29
CA ILE A 320 -20.72 20.59 -3.71
C ILE A 320 -21.89 20.09 -4.59
N GLU A 321 -22.53 18.95 -4.24
CA GLU A 321 -23.75 18.49 -4.90
C GLU A 321 -24.86 19.53 -4.76
N LYS A 322 -25.06 20.09 -3.57
CA LYS A 322 -26.08 21.12 -3.29
C LYS A 322 -25.77 22.44 -4.00
N ASP A 323 -24.51 22.85 -3.98
CA ASP A 323 -24.06 24.10 -4.57
C ASP A 323 -24.18 24.07 -6.10
N LEU A 324 -23.80 22.93 -6.71
CA LEU A 324 -24.00 22.70 -8.16
C LEU A 324 -25.47 22.67 -8.55
N GLN A 325 -26.32 22.06 -7.71
CA GLN A 325 -27.77 22.05 -7.93
C GLN A 325 -28.35 23.47 -7.86
N THR A 326 -27.95 24.24 -6.85
CA THR A 326 -28.40 25.64 -6.69
C THR A 326 -27.96 26.52 -7.82
N ALA A 327 -26.74 26.30 -8.34
CA ALA A 327 -26.21 27.02 -9.52
C ALA A 327 -26.80 26.55 -10.88
N GLY A 328 -27.61 25.50 -10.90
CA GLY A 328 -28.13 24.90 -12.15
C GLY A 328 -27.07 24.18 -12.98
N LEU A 329 -25.96 23.81 -12.34
CA LEU A 329 -24.79 23.15 -12.98
C LEU A 329 -24.74 21.64 -12.73
N LEU A 330 -25.65 21.09 -11.93
CA LEU A 330 -25.89 19.65 -11.80
C LEU A 330 -27.05 19.26 -12.73
N GLU A 331 -26.75 18.43 -13.74
CA GLU A 331 -27.79 17.96 -14.68
C GLU A 331 -28.64 16.86 -14.06
N LYS A 332 -28.00 15.83 -13.53
CA LYS A 332 -28.63 14.70 -12.83
C LYS A 332 -27.63 13.95 -11.99
N THR A 333 -28.15 13.06 -11.16
CA THR A 333 -27.36 12.03 -10.45
C THR A 333 -27.96 10.66 -10.70
N GLU A 334 -27.13 9.63 -10.75
CA GLU A 334 -27.55 8.23 -10.88
C GLU A 334 -26.88 7.38 -9.82
N ALA A 335 -27.55 6.33 -9.35
CA ALA A 335 -26.92 5.35 -8.48
C ALA A 335 -25.81 4.63 -9.27
N TYR A 336 -24.64 4.54 -8.68
CA TYR A 336 -23.49 3.92 -9.33
C TYR A 336 -22.65 3.13 -8.33
N THR A 337 -22.28 1.91 -8.72
CA THR A 337 -21.40 1.05 -7.91
C THR A 337 -20.03 1.01 -8.56
N ASN A 338 -19.01 1.38 -7.82
CA ASN A 338 -17.61 1.36 -8.27
C ASN A 338 -16.70 0.69 -7.24
N LYS A 339 -15.51 0.30 -7.68
CA LYS A 339 -14.47 -0.23 -6.81
C LYS A 339 -13.59 0.90 -6.32
N VAL A 340 -13.51 1.06 -5.00
CA VAL A 340 -12.68 2.07 -4.34
C VAL A 340 -11.52 1.40 -3.61
N GLY A 341 -10.32 1.93 -3.77
CA GLY A 341 -9.12 1.47 -3.05
C GLY A 341 -9.16 1.91 -1.60
N TYR A 342 -8.87 0.99 -0.70
CA TYR A 342 -8.78 1.21 0.75
C TYR A 342 -7.40 0.83 1.26
N SER A 343 -6.87 1.59 2.20
CA SER A 343 -5.70 1.16 2.96
C SER A 343 -6.03 -0.12 3.74
N GLU A 344 -5.26 -1.18 3.52
CA GLU A 344 -5.43 -2.45 4.25
C GLU A 344 -5.31 -2.25 5.77
N ARG A 345 -4.50 -1.28 6.23
CA ARG A 345 -4.13 -1.09 7.64
C ARG A 345 -5.06 -0.17 8.40
N THR A 346 -5.48 0.92 7.79
CA THR A 346 -6.33 1.94 8.45
C THR A 346 -7.79 1.84 8.05
N ASN A 347 -8.07 1.04 7.00
CA ASN A 347 -9.41 0.83 6.46
C ASN A 347 -10.12 2.13 6.04
N VAL A 348 -9.36 3.08 5.49
CA VAL A 348 -9.89 4.34 4.91
C VAL A 348 -9.66 4.35 3.40
N PRO A 349 -10.52 5.04 2.62
CA PRO A 349 -10.28 5.25 1.20
C PRO A 349 -8.95 5.99 0.98
N ILE A 350 -8.12 5.43 0.09
CA ILE A 350 -6.86 6.06 -0.31
C ILE A 350 -7.11 7.26 -1.22
N GLU A 351 -6.11 8.15 -1.32
CA GLU A 351 -6.07 9.23 -2.30
C GLU A 351 -4.88 9.05 -3.25
N PRO A 352 -5.10 9.05 -4.57
CA PRO A 352 -4.00 9.26 -5.51
C PRO A 352 -3.38 10.64 -5.24
N LYS A 353 -2.06 10.68 -5.00
CA LYS A 353 -1.36 11.92 -4.61
C LYS A 353 0.02 11.99 -5.26
N LEU A 354 0.36 13.14 -5.82
CA LEU A 354 1.72 13.45 -6.25
C LEU A 354 2.61 13.64 -5.02
N SER A 355 3.63 12.81 -4.90
CA SER A 355 4.53 12.88 -3.74
C SER A 355 5.98 12.57 -4.12
N MET A 356 6.90 13.28 -3.45
CA MET A 356 8.33 13.03 -3.56
C MET A 356 8.69 11.81 -2.71
N GLN A 357 8.97 10.69 -3.36
CA GLN A 357 9.23 9.40 -2.72
C GLN A 357 10.51 8.76 -3.25
N TRP A 358 10.97 7.70 -2.58
CA TRP A 358 12.02 6.83 -3.06
C TRP A 358 11.41 5.62 -3.76
N PHE A 359 11.96 5.29 -4.93
CA PHE A 359 11.48 4.21 -5.78
C PHE A 359 12.60 3.26 -6.17
N LEU A 360 12.24 1.98 -6.34
CA LEU A 360 13.08 0.97 -6.97
C LEU A 360 12.53 0.68 -8.37
N LYS A 361 13.40 0.79 -9.39
CA LYS A 361 13.09 0.42 -10.77
C LYS A 361 12.89 -1.08 -10.87
N MET A 362 11.70 -1.51 -11.26
CA MET A 362 11.31 -2.92 -11.23
C MET A 362 11.33 -3.61 -12.59
N GLU A 363 11.21 -2.87 -13.70
CA GLU A 363 11.04 -3.43 -15.05
C GLU A 363 12.11 -4.47 -15.40
N HIS A 364 13.40 -4.09 -15.32
CA HIS A 364 14.50 -5.00 -15.63
C HIS A 364 14.55 -6.21 -14.69
N LEU A 365 14.28 -6.02 -13.40
CA LEU A 365 14.26 -7.10 -12.41
C LEU A 365 13.11 -8.09 -12.70
N ALA A 366 11.96 -7.57 -13.11
CA ALA A 366 10.81 -8.38 -13.48
C ALA A 366 11.06 -9.19 -14.75
N GLN A 367 11.73 -8.63 -15.76
CA GLN A 367 12.12 -9.35 -16.99
C GLN A 367 13.01 -10.54 -16.67
N ILE A 368 14.04 -10.36 -15.83
CA ILE A 368 14.94 -11.45 -15.39
C ILE A 368 14.16 -12.54 -14.65
N ALA A 369 13.18 -12.16 -13.81
CA ALA A 369 12.40 -13.11 -13.04
C ALA A 369 11.32 -13.82 -13.87
N LEU A 370 10.85 -13.20 -14.96
CA LEU A 370 9.79 -13.74 -15.82
C LEU A 370 10.30 -14.91 -16.68
N GLU A 371 11.46 -14.78 -17.26
CA GLU A 371 12.01 -15.73 -18.22
C GLU A 371 12.08 -17.18 -17.69
N PRO A 372 12.66 -17.48 -16.51
CA PRO A 372 12.75 -18.84 -15.99
C PRO A 372 11.38 -19.49 -15.75
N VAL A 373 10.35 -18.68 -15.45
CA VAL A 373 8.98 -19.19 -15.28
C VAL A 373 8.34 -19.47 -16.63
N MET A 374 8.57 -18.62 -17.63
CA MET A 374 8.00 -18.83 -18.96
C MET A 374 8.61 -20.06 -19.65
N ASN A 375 9.86 -20.35 -19.41
CA ASN A 375 10.59 -21.51 -19.96
C ASN A 375 10.40 -22.81 -19.14
N ASP A 376 9.59 -22.77 -18.05
CA ASP A 376 9.34 -23.90 -17.14
C ASP A 376 10.59 -24.40 -16.36
N ASP A 377 11.63 -23.58 -16.25
CA ASP A 377 12.78 -23.81 -15.34
C ASP A 377 12.28 -23.70 -13.88
N ILE A 378 11.35 -22.77 -13.64
CA ILE A 378 10.56 -22.64 -12.39
C ILE A 378 9.11 -22.94 -12.71
N ARG A 379 8.55 -23.99 -12.08
CA ARG A 379 7.18 -24.46 -12.35
C ARG A 379 6.23 -24.10 -11.22
N PHE A 380 5.05 -23.57 -11.59
CA PHE A 380 3.96 -23.33 -10.66
C PHE A 380 2.99 -24.51 -10.58
N TYR A 381 2.52 -24.79 -9.37
CA TYR A 381 1.48 -25.77 -9.11
C TYR A 381 0.35 -25.11 -8.30
N PRO A 382 -0.89 -25.05 -8.83
CA PRO A 382 -1.35 -25.41 -10.18
C PRO A 382 -0.78 -24.50 -11.28
N ALA A 383 -0.63 -25.04 -12.47
CA ALA A 383 -0.04 -24.35 -13.64
C ALA A 383 -0.74 -23.03 -14.03
N LYS A 384 -2.03 -22.86 -13.68
CA LYS A 384 -2.81 -21.63 -13.93
C LYS A 384 -2.17 -20.37 -13.35
N PHE A 385 -1.41 -20.48 -12.25
CA PHE A 385 -0.72 -19.34 -11.63
C PHE A 385 0.44 -18.80 -12.47
N LYS A 386 0.93 -19.53 -13.47
CA LYS A 386 1.90 -19.03 -14.46
C LYS A 386 1.37 -17.80 -15.20
N ASN A 387 0.07 -17.81 -15.57
CA ASN A 387 -0.55 -16.65 -16.25
C ASN A 387 -0.70 -15.45 -15.30
N THR A 388 -1.08 -15.69 -14.04
CA THR A 388 -1.16 -14.65 -13.03
C THR A 388 0.21 -14.01 -12.79
N TYR A 389 1.26 -14.83 -12.65
CA TYR A 389 2.63 -14.38 -12.49
C TYR A 389 3.09 -13.53 -13.69
N ARG A 390 2.85 -14.04 -14.93
CA ARG A 390 3.16 -13.29 -16.15
C ARG A 390 2.50 -11.90 -16.13
N HIS A 391 1.20 -11.85 -15.87
CA HIS A 391 0.46 -10.59 -15.85
C HIS A 391 1.05 -9.58 -14.85
N TRP A 392 1.44 -10.04 -13.65
CA TRP A 392 2.08 -9.19 -12.66
C TRP A 392 3.44 -8.67 -13.12
N MET A 393 4.30 -9.54 -13.67
CA MET A 393 5.66 -9.17 -14.11
C MET A 393 5.65 -8.24 -15.33
N GLU A 394 4.74 -8.46 -16.29
CA GLU A 394 4.61 -7.62 -17.50
C GLU A 394 4.02 -6.23 -17.21
N ASN A 395 3.28 -6.07 -16.12
CA ASN A 395 2.62 -4.82 -15.76
C ASN A 395 3.18 -4.19 -14.47
N ILE A 396 4.37 -4.62 -14.03
CA ILE A 396 4.95 -4.14 -12.79
C ILE A 396 5.34 -2.67 -12.89
N LYS A 397 5.02 -1.91 -11.85
CA LYS A 397 5.43 -0.51 -11.71
C LYS A 397 6.66 -0.40 -10.81
N ASP A 398 7.32 0.75 -10.85
CA ASP A 398 8.38 1.06 -9.89
C ASP A 398 7.85 0.99 -8.45
N TRP A 399 8.55 0.28 -7.60
CA TRP A 399 8.13 0.05 -6.22
C TRP A 399 8.43 1.26 -5.35
N CYS A 400 7.40 1.88 -4.77
CA CYS A 400 7.56 2.93 -3.76
C CYS A 400 8.04 2.30 -2.44
N ILE A 401 9.32 2.50 -2.11
CA ILE A 401 9.97 1.91 -0.93
C ILE A 401 9.95 2.81 0.31
N SER A 402 9.61 4.09 0.16
CA SER A 402 9.57 5.03 1.30
C SER A 402 8.20 5.13 1.95
N ARG A 403 8.19 5.35 3.26
CA ARG A 403 7.01 5.60 4.09
C ARG A 403 7.32 6.76 5.04
N GLN A 404 6.30 7.56 5.36
CA GLN A 404 6.40 8.68 6.30
C GLN A 404 6.13 8.21 7.74
N LEU A 405 6.84 7.16 8.14
CA LEU A 405 6.72 6.51 9.44
C LEU A 405 7.98 6.72 10.27
N TRP A 406 7.82 6.72 11.58
CA TRP A 406 8.94 6.72 12.51
C TRP A 406 9.43 5.31 12.85
N TRP A 407 8.51 4.33 12.82
CA TRP A 407 8.80 2.93 13.08
C TRP A 407 9.16 2.18 11.80
N GLY A 408 10.41 1.74 11.69
CA GLY A 408 10.92 1.03 10.52
C GLY A 408 12.38 1.35 10.24
N HIS A 409 12.94 0.72 9.19
CA HIS A 409 14.29 1.02 8.73
C HIS A 409 14.37 2.44 8.15
N ARG A 410 15.29 3.23 8.68
CA ARG A 410 15.53 4.59 8.17
C ARG A 410 16.29 4.52 6.86
N ILE A 411 15.82 5.26 5.84
CA ILE A 411 16.53 5.42 4.57
C ILE A 411 17.89 6.08 4.84
N PRO A 412 19.01 5.45 4.42
CA PRO A 412 20.37 5.91 4.74
C PRO A 412 20.81 7.04 3.79
N ALA A 413 20.02 8.13 3.74
CA ALA A 413 20.28 9.28 2.90
C ALA A 413 20.18 10.59 3.70
N CYS A 414 21.15 11.47 3.52
CA CYS A 414 21.13 12.84 4.02
C CYS A 414 20.87 13.77 2.83
N LEU A 415 19.87 14.65 2.97
CA LEU A 415 19.50 15.62 1.94
C LEU A 415 19.97 17.00 2.37
N LEU A 416 20.91 17.55 1.62
CA LEU A 416 21.42 18.92 1.84
C LEU A 416 20.67 19.87 0.88
N TYR A 417 19.79 20.69 1.43
CA TYR A 417 19.02 21.67 0.64
C TYR A 417 19.68 23.04 0.55
N THR A 418 20.70 23.31 1.38
CA THR A 418 21.30 24.66 1.58
C THR A 418 22.78 24.73 1.30
N SER A 419 23.47 23.63 0.98
CA SER A 419 24.88 23.68 0.60
C SER A 419 24.99 24.04 -0.88
N PRO A 420 25.74 25.10 -1.25
CA PRO A 420 26.13 25.27 -2.64
C PRO A 420 26.93 24.03 -3.03
N SER A 421 26.53 23.38 -4.09
CA SER A 421 27.31 22.30 -4.70
C SER A 421 28.69 22.82 -5.02
N PRO A 422 29.78 22.11 -4.70
CA PRO A 422 31.11 22.49 -5.15
C PRO A 422 31.19 22.50 -6.67
#